data_bba4f2b499e18d9f01c495914295003e
#
_entry.id   bba4f2b499e18d9f01c495914295003e
#
_cell.length_a   1.000
_cell.length_b   1.000
_cell.length_c   1.000
_cell.angle_alpha   90.00
_cell.angle_beta   90.00
_cell.angle_gamma   90.00
#
_symmetry.space_group_name_H-M   'P 1'
#
loop_
_entity.id
_entity.type
_entity.pdbx_description
1 polymer ?
#
loop_
_entity_poly.entity_id
_entity_poly.type
_entity_poly.pdbx_seq_one_letter_code
_entity_poly.pdbx_strand_id
1 'polypeptide(L)'
;MNLIFLAGASGNTQFWNPLIEQLPNNYTKQVIAYPGFHGTAAHPDIHSFDDLSNYVVAQIQQPSILIAQSMGGIFAIAATLQKTDLIKGLVLIATSGGINLERFKVQDWRQLYRQEYLESPDWFVTTKVDYEEFLSTIEIETLLIWGDQDPVSPIEVGQYLNQI
;
A
#
# COMPACT_ATOMS: atom_id res chain seq x y z
N MET A 1 -8.39 6.21 18.17
CA MET A 1 -7.71 6.36 16.87
C MET A 1 -7.38 4.96 16.37
N ASN A 2 -7.75 4.64 15.14
CA ASN A 2 -7.42 3.35 14.53
C ASN A 2 -6.10 3.44 13.77
N LEU A 3 -5.31 2.38 13.83
CA LEU A 3 -4.15 2.14 12.98
C LEU A 3 -4.51 1.02 12.01
N ILE A 4 -4.48 1.30 10.73
CA ILE A 4 -4.77 0.32 9.68
C ILE A 4 -3.49 0.00 8.93
N PHE A 5 -3.16 -1.28 8.85
CA PHE A 5 -1.94 -1.78 8.24
C PHE A 5 -2.25 -2.43 6.90
N LEU A 6 -1.53 -1.99 5.87
CA LEU A 6 -1.68 -2.42 4.49
C LEU A 6 -0.36 -3.05 4.02
N ALA A 7 -0.39 -4.36 3.79
CA ALA A 7 0.79 -5.12 3.38
C ALA A 7 1.18 -4.83 1.93
N GLY A 8 2.39 -5.23 1.55
CA GLY A 8 2.84 -5.22 0.16
C GLY A 8 2.20 -6.33 -0.67
N ALA A 9 2.75 -6.55 -1.86
CA ALA A 9 2.23 -7.49 -2.87
C ALA A 9 2.17 -8.95 -2.42
N SER A 10 2.95 -9.35 -1.42
CA SER A 10 2.82 -10.68 -0.84
C SER A 10 1.47 -10.93 -0.16
N GLY A 11 0.77 -9.86 0.26
CA GLY A 11 -0.45 -9.95 1.05
C GLY A 11 -0.25 -10.52 2.46
N ASN A 12 1.01 -10.71 2.90
CA ASN A 12 1.32 -11.30 4.19
C ASN A 12 0.90 -10.38 5.35
N THR A 13 -0.21 -10.70 5.99
CA THR A 13 -0.72 -9.93 7.14
C THR A 13 0.19 -10.03 8.38
N GLN A 14 0.95 -11.10 8.52
CA GLN A 14 1.87 -11.31 9.66
C GLN A 14 3.13 -10.43 9.58
N PHE A 15 3.40 -9.84 8.41
CA PHE A 15 4.50 -8.88 8.23
C PHE A 15 4.49 -7.77 9.29
N TRP A 16 3.30 -7.36 9.72
CA TRP A 16 3.12 -6.26 10.66
C TRP A 16 3.21 -6.64 12.13
N ASN A 17 3.21 -7.94 12.47
CA ASN A 17 3.19 -8.40 13.87
C ASN A 17 4.31 -7.80 14.74
N PRO A 18 5.58 -7.76 14.31
CA PRO A 18 6.65 -7.20 15.15
C PRO A 18 6.45 -5.71 15.46
N LEU A 19 5.90 -4.94 14.50
CA LEU A 19 5.57 -3.53 14.73
C LEU A 19 4.35 -3.39 15.66
N ILE A 20 3.30 -4.16 15.40
CA ILE A 20 2.05 -4.12 16.16
C ILE A 20 2.30 -4.41 17.66
N GLU A 21 3.20 -5.33 17.97
CA GLU A 21 3.59 -5.68 19.35
C GLU A 21 4.30 -4.54 20.09
N GLN A 22 4.98 -3.65 19.38
CA GLN A 22 5.68 -2.49 19.95
C GLN A 22 4.77 -1.27 20.12
N LEU A 23 3.63 -1.24 19.46
CA LEU A 23 2.74 -0.08 19.50
C LEU A 23 1.84 -0.10 20.75
N PRO A 24 1.55 1.08 21.35
CA PRO A 24 0.72 1.19 22.53
C PRO A 24 -0.66 0.52 22.38
N ASN A 25 -1.17 -0.04 23.49
CA ASN A 25 -2.44 -0.76 23.49
C ASN A 25 -3.70 0.11 23.41
N ASN A 26 -3.56 1.42 23.56
CA ASN A 26 -4.66 2.37 23.44
C ASN A 26 -5.10 2.68 22.00
N TYR A 27 -4.41 2.12 21.00
CA TYR A 27 -4.81 2.17 19.60
C TYR A 27 -5.54 0.87 19.20
N THR A 28 -6.62 1.00 18.45
CA THR A 28 -7.18 -0.14 17.72
C THR A 28 -6.29 -0.43 16.52
N LYS A 29 -5.89 -1.67 16.34
CA LYS A 29 -4.96 -2.09 15.29
C LYS A 29 -5.67 -3.09 14.38
N GLN A 30 -5.73 -2.80 13.09
CA GLN A 30 -6.37 -3.65 12.08
C GLN A 30 -5.41 -3.87 10.93
N VAL A 31 -5.15 -5.12 10.59
CA VAL A 31 -4.45 -5.50 9.35
C VAL A 31 -5.50 -5.90 8.33
N ILE A 32 -5.51 -5.26 7.15
CA ILE A 32 -6.44 -5.63 6.08
C ILE A 32 -5.81 -6.75 5.27
N ALA A 33 -6.46 -7.92 5.25
CA ALA A 33 -6.10 -9.03 4.38
C ALA A 33 -6.65 -8.79 2.97
N TYR A 34 -5.89 -9.21 1.95
CA TYR A 34 -6.27 -9.07 0.55
C TYR A 34 -6.83 -10.39 0.04
N PRO A 35 -8.10 -10.45 -0.39
CA PRO A 35 -8.67 -11.64 -1.00
C PRO A 35 -7.86 -12.12 -2.20
N GLY A 36 -7.54 -13.40 -2.24
CA GLY A 36 -6.70 -14.01 -3.28
C GLY A 36 -5.19 -13.90 -3.05
N PHE A 37 -4.73 -13.32 -1.93
CA PHE A 37 -3.32 -13.21 -1.58
C PHE A 37 -2.99 -13.98 -0.31
N HIS A 38 -1.77 -14.54 -0.26
CA HIS A 38 -1.21 -15.18 0.95
C HIS A 38 -2.17 -16.14 1.67
N GLY A 39 -2.83 -17.01 0.91
CA GLY A 39 -3.77 -17.98 1.46
C GLY A 39 -5.13 -17.40 1.91
N THR A 40 -5.36 -16.10 1.76
CA THR A 40 -6.68 -15.51 1.95
C THR A 40 -7.60 -15.94 0.82
N ALA A 41 -8.79 -16.46 1.16
CA ALA A 41 -9.76 -16.90 0.16
C ALA A 41 -10.07 -15.80 -0.86
N ALA A 42 -10.16 -16.16 -2.14
CA ALA A 42 -10.56 -15.24 -3.19
C ALA A 42 -11.99 -14.72 -2.96
N HIS A 43 -12.26 -13.50 -3.36
CA HIS A 43 -13.59 -12.91 -3.31
C HIS A 43 -14.22 -12.94 -4.71
N PRO A 44 -15.50 -13.35 -4.85
CA PRO A 44 -16.13 -13.53 -6.16
C PRO A 44 -16.23 -12.24 -7.00
N ASP A 45 -16.17 -11.08 -6.36
CA ASP A 45 -16.30 -9.78 -7.05
C ASP A 45 -14.96 -9.05 -7.22
N ILE A 46 -13.82 -9.70 -6.92
CA ILE A 46 -12.49 -9.09 -7.09
C ILE A 46 -11.77 -9.74 -8.26
N HIS A 47 -11.72 -9.04 -9.39
CA HIS A 47 -11.15 -9.50 -10.64
C HIS A 47 -10.07 -8.56 -11.20
N SER A 48 -9.83 -7.42 -10.53
CA SER A 48 -8.88 -6.40 -10.95
C SER A 48 -8.22 -5.72 -9.74
N PHE A 49 -7.17 -4.94 -10.04
CA PHE A 49 -6.53 -4.10 -9.03
C PHE A 49 -7.50 -3.06 -8.45
N ASP A 50 -8.36 -2.50 -9.29
CA ASP A 50 -9.36 -1.51 -8.88
C ASP A 50 -10.41 -2.13 -7.96
N ASP A 51 -10.86 -3.36 -8.23
CA ASP A 51 -11.78 -4.06 -7.34
C ASP A 51 -11.14 -4.30 -5.97
N LEU A 52 -9.88 -4.73 -5.94
CA LEU A 52 -9.15 -4.90 -4.69
C LEU A 52 -8.95 -3.57 -3.96
N SER A 53 -8.59 -2.51 -4.69
CA SER A 53 -8.45 -1.17 -4.12
C SER A 53 -9.76 -0.70 -3.49
N ASN A 54 -10.88 -0.85 -4.19
CA ASN A 54 -12.20 -0.51 -3.69
C ASN A 54 -12.57 -1.34 -2.46
N TYR A 55 -12.26 -2.64 -2.47
CA TYR A 55 -12.45 -3.51 -1.31
C TYR A 55 -11.67 -3.02 -0.10
N VAL A 56 -10.38 -2.69 -0.25
CA VAL A 56 -9.53 -2.17 0.84
C VAL A 56 -10.07 -0.84 1.35
N VAL A 57 -10.42 0.09 0.47
CA VAL A 57 -11.00 1.40 0.83
C VAL A 57 -12.32 1.22 1.59
N ALA A 58 -13.16 0.27 1.19
CA ALA A 58 -14.43 -0.01 1.87
C ALA A 58 -14.27 -0.45 3.33
N GLN A 59 -13.15 -1.13 3.68
CA GLN A 59 -12.86 -1.56 5.05
C GLN A 59 -12.54 -0.37 6.00
N ILE A 60 -12.21 0.80 5.47
CA ILE A 60 -11.88 1.99 6.27
C ILE A 60 -13.17 2.74 6.57
N GLN A 61 -13.72 2.53 7.77
CA GLN A 61 -15.02 3.06 8.17
C GLN A 61 -14.96 4.08 9.31
N GLN A 62 -13.78 4.32 9.87
CA GLN A 62 -13.57 5.20 11.01
C GLN A 62 -12.29 6.03 10.83
N PRO A 63 -12.15 7.16 11.55
CA PRO A 63 -10.92 7.95 11.51
C PRO A 63 -9.68 7.10 11.83
N SER A 64 -8.73 7.04 10.89
CA SER A 64 -7.60 6.12 10.92
C SER A 64 -6.30 6.77 10.44
N ILE A 65 -5.18 6.27 10.96
CA ILE A 65 -3.86 6.44 10.37
C ILE A 65 -3.55 5.17 9.56
N LEU A 66 -3.12 5.33 8.32
CA LEU A 66 -2.74 4.21 7.45
C LEU A 66 -1.24 3.99 7.51
N ILE A 67 -0.83 2.75 7.74
CA ILE A 67 0.57 2.31 7.74
C ILE A 67 0.71 1.29 6.61
N ALA A 68 1.42 1.67 5.56
CA ALA A 68 1.34 0.97 4.30
C ALA A 68 2.72 0.73 3.68
N GLN A 69 2.96 -0.49 3.21
CA GLN A 69 4.22 -0.89 2.59
C GLN A 69 3.98 -1.28 1.13
N SER A 70 4.85 -0.83 0.20
CA SER A 70 4.85 -1.22 -1.21
C SER A 70 3.46 -1.07 -1.86
N MET A 71 2.83 -2.13 -2.38
CA MET A 71 1.48 -2.12 -2.95
C MET A 71 0.44 -1.50 -2.00
N GLY A 72 0.56 -1.77 -0.70
CA GLY A 72 -0.33 -1.19 0.30
C GLY A 72 -0.34 0.33 0.30
N GLY A 73 0.79 0.96 -0.06
CA GLY A 73 0.89 2.42 -0.19
C GLY A 73 0.01 2.97 -1.32
N ILE A 74 -0.16 2.22 -2.41
CA ILE A 74 -1.08 2.62 -3.50
C ILE A 74 -2.52 2.63 -2.99
N PHE A 75 -2.92 1.62 -2.21
CA PHE A 75 -4.24 1.58 -1.58
C PHE A 75 -4.42 2.68 -0.53
N ALA A 76 -3.36 3.00 0.22
CA ALA A 76 -3.40 4.10 1.19
C ALA A 76 -3.65 5.46 0.51
N ILE A 77 -2.99 5.72 -0.61
CA ILE A 77 -3.23 6.92 -1.43
C ILE A 77 -4.66 6.91 -1.98
N ALA A 78 -5.12 5.81 -2.58
CA ALA A 78 -6.49 5.69 -3.07
C ALA A 78 -7.53 5.97 -1.97
N ALA A 79 -7.30 5.43 -0.76
CA ALA A 79 -8.16 5.67 0.39
C ALA A 79 -8.15 7.14 0.82
N THR A 80 -6.99 7.79 0.81
CA THR A 80 -6.85 9.20 1.18
C THR A 80 -7.61 10.11 0.22
N LEU A 81 -7.50 9.85 -1.07
CA LEU A 81 -8.21 10.62 -2.10
C LEU A 81 -9.74 10.42 -2.05
N GLN A 82 -10.21 9.22 -1.68
CA GLN A 82 -11.63 8.89 -1.65
C GLN A 82 -12.32 9.18 -0.31
N LYS A 83 -11.57 9.14 0.81
CA LYS A 83 -12.09 9.26 2.18
C LYS A 83 -11.30 10.26 3.02
N THR A 84 -11.06 11.44 2.47
CA THR A 84 -10.23 12.51 3.05
C THR A 84 -10.58 12.77 4.53
N ASP A 85 -11.88 12.79 4.87
CA ASP A 85 -12.34 13.05 6.25
C ASP A 85 -11.98 11.94 7.24
N LEU A 86 -11.74 10.70 6.76
CA LEU A 86 -11.44 9.56 7.61
C LEU A 86 -9.93 9.32 7.76
N ILE A 87 -9.10 9.77 6.83
CA ILE A 87 -7.67 9.55 6.91
C ILE A 87 -7.02 10.70 7.68
N LYS A 88 -6.33 10.36 8.78
CA LYS A 88 -5.75 11.32 9.73
C LYS A 88 -4.23 11.36 9.70
N GLY A 89 -3.61 10.51 8.92
CA GLY A 89 -2.17 10.47 8.70
C GLY A 89 -1.78 9.27 7.86
N LEU A 90 -0.63 9.36 7.21
CA LEU A 90 -0.03 8.31 6.39
C LEU A 90 1.36 7.96 6.91
N VAL A 91 1.68 6.67 6.90
CA VAL A 91 3.04 6.16 6.98
C VAL A 91 3.26 5.31 5.73
N LEU A 92 4.06 5.80 4.81
CA LEU A 92 4.35 5.16 3.53
C LEU A 92 5.77 4.59 3.54
N ILE A 93 5.88 3.29 3.31
CA ILE A 93 7.13 2.54 3.41
C ILE A 93 7.46 1.92 2.06
N ALA A 94 8.56 2.34 1.43
CA ALA A 94 9.09 1.77 0.19
C ALA A 94 7.98 1.50 -0.86
N THR A 95 7.22 2.54 -1.21
CA THR A 95 6.07 2.45 -2.12
C THR A 95 6.18 3.43 -3.29
N SER A 96 5.54 3.11 -4.43
CA SER A 96 5.35 4.08 -5.49
C SER A 96 4.33 5.17 -5.13
N GLY A 97 3.46 4.91 -4.14
CA GLY A 97 2.32 5.80 -3.89
C GLY A 97 1.35 5.92 -5.08
N GLY A 98 1.54 5.08 -6.11
CA GLY A 98 0.76 5.15 -7.35
C GLY A 98 1.31 6.10 -8.40
N ILE A 99 2.58 6.56 -8.31
CA ILE A 99 3.23 7.32 -9.40
C ILE A 99 3.85 6.40 -10.45
N ASN A 100 4.04 6.93 -11.65
CA ASN A 100 4.76 6.23 -12.71
C ASN A 100 6.25 6.12 -12.38
N LEU A 101 6.76 4.89 -12.26
CA LEU A 101 8.15 4.59 -11.91
C LEU A 101 9.11 4.53 -13.12
N GLU A 102 8.65 4.72 -14.36
CA GLU A 102 9.49 4.60 -15.57
C GLU A 102 10.68 5.58 -15.58
N ARG A 103 10.57 6.71 -14.90
CA ARG A 103 11.65 7.71 -14.75
C ARG A 103 12.75 7.32 -13.75
N PHE A 104 12.48 6.31 -12.91
CA PHE A 104 13.41 5.82 -11.89
C PHE A 104 14.07 4.53 -12.34
N LYS A 105 15.29 4.26 -11.84
CA LYS A 105 16.00 2.99 -12.11
C LYS A 105 15.49 1.87 -11.22
N VAL A 106 14.27 1.42 -11.48
CA VAL A 106 13.60 0.36 -10.72
C VAL A 106 13.98 -1.00 -11.29
N GLN A 107 14.36 -1.95 -10.42
CA GLN A 107 14.52 -3.33 -10.83
C GLN A 107 13.16 -3.94 -11.15
N ASP A 108 13.04 -4.63 -12.29
CA ASP A 108 11.82 -5.38 -12.61
C ASP A 108 11.66 -6.58 -11.68
N TRP A 109 10.73 -6.47 -10.76
CA TRP A 109 10.39 -7.47 -9.76
C TRP A 109 9.32 -8.47 -10.24
N ARG A 110 8.65 -8.19 -11.35
CA ARG A 110 7.43 -8.89 -11.79
C ARG A 110 7.67 -10.36 -12.13
N GLN A 111 8.80 -10.66 -12.74
CA GLN A 111 9.14 -12.04 -13.10
C GLN A 111 9.40 -12.89 -11.85
N LEU A 112 10.18 -12.35 -10.90
CA LEU A 112 10.46 -13.05 -9.64
C LEU A 112 9.20 -13.22 -8.80
N TYR A 113 8.35 -12.19 -8.76
CA TYR A 113 7.07 -12.25 -8.06
C TYR A 113 6.17 -13.38 -8.60
N ARG A 114 6.03 -13.52 -9.90
CA ARG A 114 5.24 -14.60 -10.52
C ARG A 114 5.79 -16.01 -10.21
N GLN A 115 7.09 -16.13 -10.01
CA GLN A 115 7.72 -17.41 -9.66
C GLN A 115 7.52 -17.75 -8.18
N GLU A 116 7.50 -16.76 -7.32
CA GLU A 116 7.39 -16.92 -5.87
C GLU A 116 5.92 -17.05 -5.41
N TYR A 117 5.02 -16.31 -6.05
CA TYR A 117 3.60 -16.21 -5.66
C TYR A 117 2.68 -16.75 -6.75
N LEU A 118 2.76 -18.07 -6.99
CA LEU A 118 2.05 -18.75 -8.09
C LEU A 118 0.51 -18.66 -7.98
N GLU A 119 -0.02 -18.49 -6.78
CA GLU A 119 -1.47 -18.38 -6.52
C GLU A 119 -1.98 -16.95 -6.56
N SER A 120 -1.09 -15.96 -6.69
CA SER A 120 -1.48 -14.56 -6.72
C SER A 120 -2.11 -14.18 -8.07
N PRO A 121 -3.08 -13.27 -8.09
CA PRO A 121 -3.74 -12.85 -9.32
C PRO A 121 -2.77 -12.24 -10.34
N ASP A 122 -2.85 -12.68 -11.59
CA ASP A 122 -1.99 -12.19 -12.68
C ASP A 122 -2.19 -10.71 -13.01
N TRP A 123 -3.40 -10.19 -12.82
CA TRP A 123 -3.72 -8.79 -13.09
C TRP A 123 -2.89 -7.82 -12.26
N PHE A 124 -2.44 -8.22 -11.06
CA PHE A 124 -1.64 -7.36 -10.21
C PHE A 124 -0.33 -6.90 -10.88
N VAL A 125 0.38 -7.80 -11.57
CA VAL A 125 1.68 -7.50 -12.19
C VAL A 125 1.57 -6.73 -13.51
N THR A 126 0.38 -6.62 -14.08
CA THR A 126 0.12 -5.92 -15.35
C THR A 126 -0.54 -4.56 -15.16
N THR A 127 -1.15 -4.32 -14.00
CA THR A 127 -1.84 -3.06 -13.72
C THR A 127 -0.86 -1.91 -13.60
N LYS A 128 -1.20 -0.79 -14.25
CA LYS A 128 -0.54 0.51 -14.07
C LYS A 128 -1.52 1.45 -13.39
N VAL A 129 -1.07 2.04 -12.30
CA VAL A 129 -1.82 3.06 -11.56
C VAL A 129 -1.03 4.35 -11.65
N ASP A 130 -1.71 5.47 -11.85
CA ASP A 130 -1.10 6.80 -11.82
C ASP A 130 -2.01 7.77 -11.06
N TYR A 131 -1.57 8.14 -9.86
CA TYR A 131 -2.23 9.14 -9.01
C TYR A 131 -1.41 10.43 -8.91
N GLU A 132 -0.36 10.58 -9.70
CA GLU A 132 0.64 11.64 -9.53
C GLU A 132 0.01 13.04 -9.52
N GLU A 133 -0.93 13.32 -10.42
CA GLU A 133 -1.60 14.61 -10.52
C GLU A 133 -2.45 14.97 -9.27
N PHE A 134 -2.82 13.97 -8.47
CA PHE A 134 -3.64 14.16 -7.28
C PHE A 134 -2.83 14.22 -5.98
N LEU A 135 -1.56 13.80 -6.00
CA LEU A 135 -0.76 13.71 -4.75
C LEU A 135 -0.59 15.06 -4.07
N SER A 136 -0.40 16.14 -4.83
CA SER A 136 -0.29 17.50 -4.27
C SER A 136 -1.56 18.01 -3.58
N THR A 137 -2.68 17.32 -3.72
CA THR A 137 -3.93 17.64 -3.00
C THR A 137 -4.02 16.98 -1.63
N ILE A 138 -3.06 16.13 -1.28
CA ILE A 138 -3.01 15.42 0.01
C ILE A 138 -2.33 16.32 1.04
N GLU A 139 -3.13 16.94 1.91
CA GLU A 139 -2.67 17.88 2.93
C GLU A 139 -2.40 17.24 4.30
N ILE A 140 -2.66 15.92 4.46
CA ILE A 140 -2.48 15.23 5.72
C ILE A 140 -1.00 14.94 6.00
N GLU A 141 -0.63 14.90 7.29
CA GLU A 141 0.72 14.55 7.71
C GLU A 141 1.11 13.16 7.18
N THR A 142 2.24 13.10 6.47
CA THR A 142 2.75 11.89 5.85
C THR A 142 4.20 11.63 6.28
N LEU A 143 4.44 10.45 6.86
CA LEU A 143 5.78 9.94 7.14
C LEU A 143 6.23 9.02 6.01
N LEU A 144 7.38 9.31 5.42
CA LEU A 144 8.01 8.50 4.36
C LEU A 144 9.20 7.73 4.95
N ILE A 145 9.24 6.41 4.74
CA ILE A 145 10.31 5.53 5.23
C ILE A 145 10.86 4.71 4.06
N TRP A 146 12.17 4.81 3.81
CA TRP A 146 12.86 4.10 2.73
C TRP A 146 14.16 3.48 3.18
N GLY A 147 14.49 2.31 2.60
CA GLY A 147 15.85 1.79 2.59
C GLY A 147 16.68 2.47 1.49
N ASP A 148 17.94 2.76 1.78
CA ASP A 148 18.86 3.42 0.84
C ASP A 148 19.37 2.49 -0.28
N GLN A 149 19.13 1.18 -0.15
CA GLN A 149 19.56 0.15 -1.11
C GLN A 149 18.39 -0.68 -1.66
N ASP A 150 17.17 -0.14 -1.61
CA ASP A 150 16.00 -0.84 -2.15
C ASP A 150 16.00 -0.76 -3.70
N PRO A 151 16.16 -1.89 -4.42
CA PRO A 151 16.22 -1.87 -5.87
C PRO A 151 14.82 -1.81 -6.52
N VAL A 152 13.76 -2.11 -5.78
CA VAL A 152 12.37 -2.15 -6.26
C VAL A 152 11.67 -0.81 -6.05
N SER A 153 11.92 -0.17 -4.92
CA SER A 153 11.47 1.19 -4.64
C SER A 153 12.66 2.04 -4.18
N PRO A 154 13.52 2.48 -5.11
CA PRO A 154 14.74 3.20 -4.76
C PRO A 154 14.43 4.50 -4.01
N ILE A 155 15.40 4.96 -3.20
CA ILE A 155 15.23 6.13 -2.32
C ILE A 155 14.80 7.39 -3.07
N GLU A 156 15.16 7.50 -4.35
CA GLU A 156 14.79 8.60 -5.23
C GLU A 156 13.25 8.71 -5.40
N VAL A 157 12.54 7.59 -5.30
CA VAL A 157 11.06 7.59 -5.29
C VAL A 157 10.54 8.28 -4.03
N GLY A 158 11.06 7.92 -2.86
CA GLY A 158 10.70 8.58 -1.60
C GLY A 158 11.06 10.06 -1.57
N GLN A 159 12.24 10.42 -2.12
CA GLN A 159 12.67 11.82 -2.25
C GLN A 159 11.74 12.62 -3.17
N TYR A 160 11.29 12.00 -4.26
CA TYR A 160 10.33 12.64 -5.17
C TYR A 160 8.97 12.83 -4.49
N LEU A 161 8.44 11.79 -3.81
CA LEU A 161 7.18 11.91 -3.07
C LEU A 161 7.23 12.99 -1.98
N ASN A 162 8.39 13.25 -1.40
CA ASN A 162 8.56 14.30 -0.39
C ASN A 162 8.57 15.73 -0.98
N GLN A 163 8.62 15.87 -2.30
CA GLN A 163 8.68 17.17 -2.99
C GLN A 163 7.31 17.62 -3.51
N ILE A 164 6.38 16.71 -3.60
CA ILE A 164 5.03 16.95 -4.13
C ILE A 164 3.99 16.88 -3.01
#